data_de19319bc6175b3b8d72945df29b7190
#
_entry.id   de19319bc6175b3b8d72945df29b7190
#
_cell.length_a   1.000
_cell.length_b   1.000
_cell.length_c   1.000
_cell.angle_alpha   90.00
_cell.angle_beta   90.00
_cell.angle_gamma   90.00
#
_symmetry.space_group_name_H-M   'P 1'
#
loop_
_entity.id
_entity.type
_entity.pdbx_description
1 polymer ?
#
loop_
_entity_poly.entity_id
_entity_poly.type
_entity_poly.pdbx_seq_one_letter_code
_entity_poly.pdbx_strand_id
1 'polypeptide(L)'
;RHTADMRIGILTIREKWELMLGLISYDKKEDDYKDLDRSVNIDEVIGEDVCFMIHGNVLPTSKLVKAILRLKEGEFIATPGGNSVAFCITKNEIADKYKIKVGHAVTYREEIKTIQFPWDIFHLNDWALRQDFELLTAKRKSQPISKTNKVIKPSQLFIEKGAKVEHCIINASTGPVYIGKDAEVMEGCVIRGPFSLGEKACLKMGTKVYGATTVGPQSVVGGEIKNSVLFGYSNKAHEGY
;
A
#
# COMPACT_ATOMS: atom_id res chain seq x y z
N ARG A 1 -11.43 -4.37 9.63
CA ARG A 1 -10.34 -3.43 9.29
C ARG A 1 -10.91 -2.27 8.52
N HIS A 2 -10.41 -1.07 8.79
CA HIS A 2 -10.72 0.10 7.96
C HIS A 2 -10.17 -0.10 6.54
N THR A 3 -10.85 0.46 5.53
CA THR A 3 -10.43 0.31 4.12
C THR A 3 -9.00 0.83 3.90
N ALA A 4 -8.62 1.90 4.58
CA ALA A 4 -7.27 2.46 4.53
C ALA A 4 -6.18 1.46 4.99
N ASP A 5 -6.52 0.49 5.83
CA ASP A 5 -5.59 -0.53 6.33
C ASP A 5 -5.55 -1.80 5.46
N MET A 6 -6.24 -1.79 4.33
CA MET A 6 -6.11 -2.86 3.33
C MET A 6 -4.77 -2.74 2.60
N ARG A 7 -4.09 -3.88 2.48
CA ARG A 7 -2.83 -3.98 1.73
C ARG A 7 -3.11 -4.17 0.25
N ILE A 8 -2.41 -3.37 -0.55
CA ILE A 8 -2.36 -3.49 -2.00
C ILE A 8 -0.97 -3.03 -2.46
N GLY A 9 -0.28 -3.81 -3.25
CA GLY A 9 1.15 -3.60 -3.47
C GLY A 9 1.97 -4.01 -2.25
N ILE A 10 3.03 -3.27 -1.94
CA ILE A 10 3.92 -3.53 -0.79
C ILE A 10 3.32 -2.98 0.51
N LEU A 11 2.65 -1.86 0.43
CA LEU A 11 2.13 -1.07 1.54
C LEU A 11 0.60 -1.19 1.68
N THR A 12 0.05 -0.84 2.85
CA THR A 12 -1.38 -0.52 2.99
C THR A 12 -1.69 0.83 2.33
N ILE A 13 -2.97 1.11 2.09
CA ILE A 13 -3.39 2.41 1.51
C ILE A 13 -2.95 3.55 2.46
N ARG A 14 -3.14 3.36 3.76
CA ARG A 14 -2.70 4.30 4.81
C ARG A 14 -1.20 4.58 4.74
N GLU A 15 -0.38 3.52 4.76
CA GLU A 15 1.08 3.64 4.70
C GLU A 15 1.55 4.41 3.46
N LYS A 16 0.88 4.24 2.32
CA LYS A 16 1.17 5.01 1.10
C LYS A 16 0.90 6.51 1.28
N TRP A 17 -0.27 6.86 1.83
CA TRP A 17 -0.63 8.24 2.09
C TRP A 17 0.30 8.90 3.09
N GLU A 18 0.56 8.25 4.22
CA GLU A 18 1.49 8.76 5.25
C GLU A 18 2.90 9.00 4.69
N LEU A 19 3.41 8.05 3.91
CA LEU A 19 4.74 8.16 3.31
C LEU A 19 4.81 9.28 2.26
N MET A 20 3.77 9.45 1.44
CA MET A 20 3.77 10.43 0.36
C MET A 20 3.44 11.85 0.82
N LEU A 21 2.67 12.00 1.88
CA LEU A 21 2.33 13.30 2.49
C LEU A 21 3.38 13.72 3.53
N GLY A 22 4.08 12.77 4.15
CA GLY A 22 4.95 13.03 5.31
C GLY A 22 4.17 13.35 6.58
N LEU A 23 2.92 12.88 6.68
CA LEU A 23 1.98 13.14 7.77
C LEU A 23 1.49 11.84 8.38
N ILE A 24 1.09 11.86 9.64
CA ILE A 24 0.41 10.75 10.33
C ILE A 24 -1.08 10.86 10.05
N SER A 25 -1.74 9.73 9.80
CA SER A 25 -3.18 9.67 9.56
C SER A 25 -3.94 9.02 10.70
N TYR A 26 -5.17 9.46 10.87
CA TYR A 26 -6.12 8.93 11.83
C TYR A 26 -7.43 8.58 11.11
N ASP A 27 -8.19 7.67 11.69
CA ASP A 27 -9.54 7.37 11.23
C ASP A 27 -10.55 8.27 11.95
N LYS A 28 -11.48 8.86 11.18
CA LYS A 28 -12.62 9.55 11.78
C LYS A 28 -13.44 8.51 12.56
N LYS A 29 -13.67 8.75 13.85
CA LYS A 29 -14.52 7.89 14.68
C LYS A 29 -15.97 7.97 14.18
N GLU A 30 -16.53 6.82 13.86
CA GLU A 30 -17.96 6.65 13.57
C GLU A 30 -18.62 5.89 14.73
N ASP A 31 -19.87 6.19 15.05
CA ASP A 31 -20.55 5.63 16.25
C ASP A 31 -20.67 4.10 16.22
N ASP A 32 -20.64 3.49 15.03
CA ASP A 32 -20.78 2.02 14.83
C ASP A 32 -19.46 1.25 14.92
N TYR A 33 -18.31 1.93 14.88
CA TYR A 33 -16.99 1.30 14.93
C TYR A 33 -16.27 1.68 16.23
N LYS A 34 -16.54 0.91 17.28
CA LYS A 34 -15.82 1.04 18.56
C LYS A 34 -14.41 0.44 18.41
N ASP A 35 -13.41 1.22 18.83
CA ASP A 35 -12.06 0.78 19.14
C ASP A 35 -11.19 0.26 17.96
N LEU A 36 -11.05 1.02 16.89
CA LEU A 36 -9.87 0.90 16.03
C LEU A 36 -8.73 1.74 16.62
N ASP A 37 -7.54 1.19 16.68
CA ASP A 37 -6.34 1.77 17.36
C ASP A 37 -5.99 3.22 16.98
N ARG A 38 -6.52 3.73 15.88
CA ARG A 38 -6.26 5.08 15.37
C ARG A 38 -7.53 5.91 15.17
N SER A 39 -8.65 5.51 15.77
CA SER A 39 -9.90 6.26 15.70
C SER A 39 -9.87 7.44 16.65
N VAL A 40 -10.15 8.64 16.13
CA VAL A 40 -10.18 9.88 16.90
C VAL A 40 -11.46 10.66 16.61
N ASN A 41 -11.91 11.41 17.59
CA ASN A 41 -12.91 12.43 17.33
C ASN A 41 -12.27 13.53 16.48
N ILE A 42 -12.93 13.92 15.41
CA ILE A 42 -12.39 14.91 14.49
C ILE A 42 -12.07 16.23 15.21
N ASP A 43 -12.87 16.62 16.20
CA ASP A 43 -12.69 17.83 17.01
C ASP A 43 -11.43 17.79 17.89
N GLU A 44 -10.91 16.61 18.21
CA GLU A 44 -9.71 16.43 19.02
C GLU A 44 -8.42 16.56 18.20
N VAL A 45 -8.51 16.25 16.90
CA VAL A 45 -7.35 16.24 15.98
C VAL A 45 -7.18 17.58 15.27
N ILE A 46 -8.29 18.24 14.95
CA ILE A 46 -8.26 19.53 14.28
C ILE A 46 -8.11 20.63 15.36
N GLY A 47 -6.85 21.04 15.57
CA GLY A 47 -6.56 22.26 16.32
C GLY A 47 -6.88 23.50 15.51
N GLU A 48 -5.97 24.47 15.48
CA GLU A 48 -6.05 25.66 14.62
C GLU A 48 -5.50 25.39 13.21
N ASP A 49 -4.90 24.22 12.99
CA ASP A 49 -4.23 23.84 11.74
C ASP A 49 -5.20 23.23 10.72
N VAL A 50 -4.77 23.26 9.47
CA VAL A 50 -5.47 22.64 8.34
C VAL A 50 -5.34 21.12 8.41
N CYS A 51 -6.43 20.41 8.17
CA CYS A 51 -6.47 18.96 8.09
C CYS A 51 -6.89 18.52 6.67
N PHE A 52 -6.22 17.49 6.14
CA PHE A 52 -6.66 16.83 4.91
C PHE A 52 -7.49 15.59 5.26
N MET A 53 -8.75 15.60 4.86
CA MET A 53 -9.62 14.46 4.98
C MET A 53 -9.70 13.73 3.64
N ILE A 54 -9.27 12.48 3.57
CA ILE A 54 -9.14 11.71 2.34
C ILE A 54 -9.98 10.44 2.46
N HIS A 55 -10.70 10.08 1.40
CA HIS A 55 -11.43 8.81 1.40
C HIS A 55 -10.47 7.62 1.49
N GLY A 56 -10.68 6.74 2.48
CA GLY A 56 -9.77 5.64 2.82
C GLY A 56 -9.62 4.56 1.74
N ASN A 57 -10.45 4.57 0.71
CA ASN A 57 -10.38 3.66 -0.43
C ASN A 57 -9.62 4.23 -1.65
N VAL A 58 -9.12 5.47 -1.56
CA VAL A 58 -8.38 6.14 -2.64
C VAL A 58 -6.90 5.78 -2.59
N LEU A 59 -6.36 5.36 -3.71
CA LEU A 59 -4.93 5.09 -3.87
C LEU A 59 -4.18 6.38 -4.26
N PRO A 60 -3.11 6.77 -3.53
CA PRO A 60 -2.36 7.96 -3.86
C PRO A 60 -1.53 7.81 -5.14
N THR A 61 -1.41 8.91 -5.86
CA THR A 61 -0.43 9.11 -6.91
C THR A 61 0.32 10.41 -6.64
N SER A 62 1.54 10.55 -7.14
CA SER A 62 2.31 11.79 -6.96
C SER A 62 1.58 13.04 -7.48
N LYS A 63 0.75 12.89 -8.54
CA LYS A 63 -0.06 13.98 -9.07
C LYS A 63 -1.20 14.35 -8.13
N LEU A 64 -1.91 13.34 -7.58
CA LEU A 64 -3.01 13.55 -6.65
C LEU A 64 -2.53 14.17 -5.33
N VAL A 65 -1.42 13.66 -4.78
CA VAL A 65 -0.80 14.24 -3.58
C VAL A 65 -0.45 15.71 -3.79
N LYS A 66 0.17 16.07 -4.92
CA LYS A 66 0.47 17.48 -5.25
C LYS A 66 -0.78 18.34 -5.39
N ALA A 67 -1.87 17.78 -5.88
CA ALA A 67 -3.15 18.49 -6.00
C ALA A 67 -3.76 18.74 -4.61
N ILE A 68 -3.75 17.75 -3.74
CA ILE A 68 -4.25 17.86 -2.36
C ILE A 68 -3.44 18.90 -1.57
N LEU A 69 -2.11 18.87 -1.64
CA LEU A 69 -1.25 19.82 -0.93
C LEU A 69 -1.40 21.28 -1.41
N ARG A 70 -2.08 21.53 -2.52
CA ARG A 70 -2.39 22.88 -3.03
C ARG A 70 -3.78 23.38 -2.65
N LEU A 71 -4.61 22.53 -2.06
CA LEU A 71 -5.92 22.93 -1.60
C LEU A 71 -5.81 23.99 -0.52
N LYS A 72 -6.69 24.98 -0.60
CA LYS A 72 -6.90 25.97 0.44
C LYS A 72 -8.02 25.50 1.37
N GLU A 73 -8.10 26.16 2.50
CA GLU A 73 -9.20 25.98 3.48
C GLU A 73 -10.57 26.00 2.79
N GLY A 74 -11.41 25.02 3.08
CA GLY A 74 -12.73 24.86 2.49
C GLY A 74 -12.75 24.32 1.05
N GLU A 75 -11.60 24.10 0.41
CA GLU A 75 -11.55 23.50 -0.93
C GLU A 75 -11.53 21.97 -0.84
N PHE A 76 -12.01 21.33 -1.90
CA PHE A 76 -11.96 19.87 -2.01
C PHE A 76 -11.68 19.41 -3.45
N ILE A 77 -11.02 18.28 -3.58
CA ILE A 77 -10.83 17.59 -4.86
C ILE A 77 -12.11 16.86 -5.23
N ALA A 78 -12.60 17.11 -6.45
CA ALA A 78 -13.70 16.37 -7.04
C ALA A 78 -13.31 15.77 -8.41
N THR A 79 -13.86 14.62 -8.74
CA THR A 79 -13.80 14.06 -10.10
C THR A 79 -14.69 14.85 -11.04
N PRO A 80 -14.51 14.75 -12.38
CA PRO A 80 -15.44 15.35 -13.34
C PRO A 80 -16.89 14.88 -13.17
N GLY A 81 -17.12 13.70 -12.60
CA GLY A 81 -18.44 13.17 -12.25
C GLY A 81 -19.03 13.70 -10.95
N GLY A 82 -18.35 14.64 -10.28
CA GLY A 82 -18.83 15.27 -9.04
C GLY A 82 -18.54 14.51 -7.75
N ASN A 83 -17.88 13.33 -7.82
CA ASN A 83 -17.53 12.58 -6.61
C ASN A 83 -16.36 13.25 -5.89
N SER A 84 -16.53 13.54 -4.61
CA SER A 84 -15.46 14.06 -3.76
C SER A 84 -14.40 13.01 -3.47
N VAL A 85 -13.16 13.44 -3.26
CA VAL A 85 -12.00 12.58 -3.08
C VAL A 85 -11.22 12.94 -1.82
N ALA A 86 -10.96 14.22 -1.63
CA ALA A 86 -10.22 14.74 -0.50
C ALA A 86 -10.65 16.17 -0.21
N PHE A 87 -10.59 16.55 1.04
CA PHE A 87 -11.00 17.87 1.54
C PHE A 87 -9.86 18.49 2.32
N CYS A 88 -9.74 19.81 2.23
CA CYS A 88 -8.90 20.63 3.08
C CYS A 88 -9.81 21.41 4.03
N ILE A 89 -9.80 21.06 5.30
CA ILE A 89 -10.73 21.57 6.31
C ILE A 89 -10.00 22.11 7.54
N THR A 90 -10.64 23.08 8.18
CA THR A 90 -10.31 23.55 9.51
C THR A 90 -11.46 23.27 10.45
N LYS A 91 -11.32 23.61 11.72
CA LYS A 91 -12.36 23.45 12.74
C LYS A 91 -13.66 24.19 12.37
N ASN A 92 -13.56 25.31 11.65
CA ASN A 92 -14.71 26.13 11.28
C ASN A 92 -15.62 25.49 10.23
N GLU A 93 -15.11 24.56 9.40
CA GLU A 93 -15.90 23.86 8.41
C GLU A 93 -16.62 22.63 8.95
N ILE A 94 -16.35 22.26 10.19
CA ILE A 94 -17.07 21.18 10.88
C ILE A 94 -18.35 21.81 11.49
N ALA A 95 -19.45 21.72 10.76
CA ALA A 95 -20.73 22.28 11.22
C ALA A 95 -21.42 21.43 12.27
N ASP A 96 -21.14 20.12 12.28
CA ASP A 96 -21.70 19.11 13.14
C ASP A 96 -20.80 17.87 13.04
N LYS A 97 -20.85 16.98 14.03
CA LYS A 97 -20.13 15.70 14.12
C LYS A 97 -20.04 14.93 12.78
N TYR A 98 -20.98 15.13 11.87
CA TYR A 98 -21.13 14.41 10.60
C TYR A 98 -21.17 15.31 9.36
N LYS A 99 -21.17 16.63 9.49
CA LYS A 99 -21.35 17.56 8.37
C LYS A 99 -20.15 18.48 8.22
N ILE A 100 -19.49 18.34 7.07
CA ILE A 100 -18.45 19.26 6.64
C ILE A 100 -19.08 20.29 5.73
N LYS A 101 -18.91 21.58 6.03
CA LYS A 101 -19.26 22.65 5.11
C LYS A 101 -18.22 22.65 4.00
N VAL A 102 -18.64 22.20 2.81
CA VAL A 102 -17.78 22.21 1.63
C VAL A 102 -17.89 23.54 0.92
N GLY A 103 -16.74 24.14 0.61
CA GLY A 103 -16.64 25.37 -0.17
C GLY A 103 -16.53 25.09 -1.67
N HIS A 104 -15.35 25.26 -2.24
CA HIS A 104 -15.12 25.19 -3.69
C HIS A 104 -14.54 23.87 -4.14
N ALA A 105 -15.15 23.27 -5.18
CA ALA A 105 -14.64 22.07 -5.84
C ALA A 105 -13.48 22.43 -6.79
N VAL A 106 -12.34 21.76 -6.60
CA VAL A 106 -11.22 21.74 -7.53
C VAL A 106 -11.32 20.47 -8.35
N THR A 107 -11.66 20.60 -9.64
CA THR A 107 -11.85 19.45 -10.51
C THR A 107 -10.52 18.80 -10.84
N TYR A 108 -10.35 17.53 -10.46
CA TYR A 108 -9.20 16.70 -10.80
C TYR A 108 -9.54 15.81 -12.00
N ARG A 109 -8.83 16.00 -13.11
CA ARG A 109 -9.16 15.36 -14.39
C ARG A 109 -8.34 14.09 -14.68
N GLU A 110 -7.33 13.80 -13.89
CA GLU A 110 -6.56 12.58 -14.04
C GLU A 110 -7.32 11.39 -13.44
N GLU A 111 -6.96 10.19 -13.88
CA GLU A 111 -7.54 8.96 -13.33
C GLU A 111 -7.24 8.83 -11.82
N ILE A 112 -8.27 8.53 -11.05
CA ILE A 112 -8.17 8.21 -9.62
C ILE A 112 -8.46 6.72 -9.45
N LYS A 113 -7.50 6.01 -8.89
CA LYS A 113 -7.65 4.58 -8.57
C LYS A 113 -8.25 4.42 -7.19
N THR A 114 -9.32 3.65 -7.10
CA THR A 114 -10.07 3.41 -5.87
C THR A 114 -10.34 1.92 -5.69
N ILE A 115 -10.43 1.50 -4.44
CA ILE A 115 -10.94 0.17 -4.06
C ILE A 115 -12.43 0.32 -3.77
N GLN A 116 -13.26 -0.14 -4.68
CA GLN A 116 -14.73 -0.15 -4.52
C GLN A 116 -15.23 -1.55 -4.15
N PHE A 117 -14.57 -2.56 -4.70
CA PHE A 117 -14.93 -3.97 -4.52
C PHE A 117 -13.71 -4.79 -4.09
N PRO A 118 -13.91 -5.93 -3.42
CA PRO A 118 -12.79 -6.79 -2.99
C PRO A 118 -11.86 -7.23 -4.12
N TRP A 119 -12.37 -7.41 -5.31
CA TRP A 119 -11.55 -7.82 -6.47
C TRP A 119 -10.66 -6.70 -7.01
N ASP A 120 -10.92 -5.44 -6.69
CA ASP A 120 -10.04 -4.33 -7.08
C ASP A 120 -8.67 -4.48 -6.43
N ILE A 121 -8.59 -5.14 -5.28
CA ILE A 121 -7.33 -5.38 -4.56
C ILE A 121 -6.35 -6.13 -5.43
N PHE A 122 -6.74 -7.23 -6.05
CA PHE A 122 -5.82 -8.00 -6.90
C PHE A 122 -5.73 -7.46 -8.34
N HIS A 123 -6.77 -6.80 -8.86
CA HIS A 123 -6.71 -6.14 -10.17
C HIS A 123 -5.73 -4.97 -10.19
N LEU A 124 -5.69 -4.18 -9.14
CA LEU A 124 -4.79 -3.02 -9.03
C LEU A 124 -3.43 -3.38 -8.42
N ASN A 125 -3.21 -4.63 -8.00
CA ASN A 125 -1.99 -5.02 -7.29
C ASN A 125 -0.72 -4.87 -8.13
N ASP A 126 -0.75 -5.19 -9.43
CA ASP A 126 0.40 -4.99 -10.33
C ASP A 126 0.84 -3.52 -10.35
N TRP A 127 -0.11 -2.63 -10.58
CA TRP A 127 0.15 -1.19 -10.59
C TRP A 127 0.69 -0.73 -9.23
N ALA A 128 0.06 -1.16 -8.14
CA ALA A 128 0.45 -0.77 -6.78
C ALA A 128 1.85 -1.25 -6.43
N LEU A 129 2.21 -2.50 -6.77
CA LEU A 129 3.55 -3.05 -6.56
C LEU A 129 4.64 -2.22 -7.24
N ARG A 130 4.39 -1.77 -8.48
CA ARG A 130 5.35 -0.93 -9.22
C ARG A 130 5.51 0.44 -8.60
N GLN A 131 4.40 1.09 -8.23
CA GLN A 131 4.43 2.41 -7.59
C GLN A 131 5.13 2.35 -6.23
N ASP A 132 4.81 1.36 -5.41
CA ASP A 132 5.43 1.20 -4.09
C ASP A 132 6.92 0.86 -4.19
N PHE A 133 7.29 0.03 -5.17
CA PHE A 133 8.70 -0.30 -5.39
C PHE A 133 9.51 0.97 -5.68
N GLU A 134 9.06 1.81 -6.60
CA GLU A 134 9.72 3.09 -6.90
C GLU A 134 9.77 3.99 -5.66
N LEU A 135 8.65 4.10 -4.94
CA LEU A 135 8.55 4.94 -3.74
C LEU A 135 9.50 4.50 -2.63
N LEU A 136 9.56 3.19 -2.35
CA LEU A 136 10.34 2.64 -1.25
C LEU A 136 11.83 2.50 -1.56
N THR A 137 12.19 2.33 -2.83
CA THR A 137 13.59 2.04 -3.20
C THR A 137 14.35 3.25 -3.72
N ALA A 138 13.65 4.37 -3.98
CA ALA A 138 14.26 5.60 -4.45
C ALA A 138 15.43 6.04 -3.55
N LYS A 139 16.61 6.22 -4.15
CA LYS A 139 17.83 6.65 -3.45
C LYS A 139 18.32 5.70 -2.35
N ARG A 140 17.80 4.46 -2.30
CA ARG A 140 18.21 3.43 -1.34
C ARG A 140 19.04 2.34 -2.03
N LYS A 141 19.86 1.67 -1.25
CA LYS A 141 20.68 0.53 -1.72
C LYS A 141 20.08 -0.77 -1.19
N SER A 142 19.86 -1.72 -2.10
CA SER A 142 19.50 -3.08 -1.76
C SER A 142 20.63 -3.77 -1.00
N GLN A 143 20.28 -4.67 -0.06
CA GLN A 143 21.23 -5.64 0.46
C GLN A 143 21.77 -6.49 -0.71
N PRO A 144 23.07 -6.83 -0.71
CA PRO A 144 23.63 -7.75 -1.71
C PRO A 144 22.92 -9.12 -1.63
N ILE A 145 22.62 -9.69 -2.80
CA ILE A 145 22.08 -11.04 -2.88
C ILE A 145 23.23 -12.07 -2.92
N SER A 146 23.02 -13.21 -2.26
CA SER A 146 23.96 -14.34 -2.27
C SER A 146 24.18 -14.89 -3.69
N LYS A 147 25.41 -15.30 -3.98
CA LYS A 147 25.79 -15.89 -5.27
C LYS A 147 25.17 -17.26 -5.54
N THR A 148 24.56 -17.89 -4.54
CA THR A 148 23.81 -19.14 -4.69
C THR A 148 22.53 -18.97 -5.53
N ASN A 149 22.06 -17.73 -5.70
CA ASN A 149 20.84 -17.42 -6.41
C ASN A 149 21.09 -17.10 -7.88
N LYS A 150 20.11 -17.42 -8.74
CA LYS A 150 20.08 -16.98 -10.12
C LYS A 150 19.09 -15.84 -10.29
N VAL A 151 19.60 -14.66 -10.64
CA VAL A 151 18.77 -13.46 -10.79
C VAL A 151 18.75 -12.96 -12.23
N ILE A 152 17.55 -12.73 -12.76
CA ILE A 152 17.34 -12.11 -14.08
C ILE A 152 16.82 -10.69 -13.82
N LYS A 153 17.48 -9.68 -14.41
CA LYS A 153 17.23 -8.25 -14.26
C LYS A 153 17.38 -7.76 -12.80
N PRO A 154 18.57 -7.88 -12.22
CA PRO A 154 18.82 -7.53 -10.80
C PRO A 154 18.53 -6.06 -10.47
N SER A 155 18.49 -5.15 -11.45
CA SER A 155 18.11 -3.75 -11.24
C SER A 155 16.65 -3.55 -10.78
N GLN A 156 15.82 -4.57 -10.91
CA GLN A 156 14.42 -4.59 -10.45
C GLN A 156 14.22 -5.50 -9.23
N LEU A 157 15.30 -5.88 -8.54
CA LEU A 157 15.28 -6.61 -7.29
C LEU A 157 15.77 -5.71 -6.17
N PHE A 158 14.99 -5.62 -5.10
CA PHE A 158 15.37 -4.92 -3.88
C PHE A 158 15.20 -5.85 -2.67
N ILE A 159 16.24 -5.97 -1.89
CA ILE A 159 16.30 -6.80 -0.69
C ILE A 159 16.61 -5.89 0.49
N GLU A 160 15.72 -5.89 1.47
CA GLU A 160 15.92 -5.16 2.72
C GLU A 160 16.96 -5.85 3.62
N LYS A 161 17.48 -5.07 4.58
CA LYS A 161 18.45 -5.56 5.55
C LYS A 161 17.92 -6.75 6.35
N GLY A 162 18.75 -7.77 6.52
CA GLY A 162 18.46 -8.96 7.32
C GLY A 162 17.67 -10.05 6.59
N ALA A 163 17.17 -9.77 5.38
CA ALA A 163 16.49 -10.80 4.61
C ALA A 163 17.46 -11.91 4.14
N LYS A 164 16.97 -13.16 4.18
CA LYS A 164 17.71 -14.36 3.77
C LYS A 164 17.13 -14.90 2.48
N VAL A 165 17.97 -15.06 1.45
CA VAL A 165 17.57 -15.57 0.14
C VAL A 165 18.71 -16.43 -0.39
N GLU A 166 18.50 -17.76 -0.41
CA GLU A 166 19.52 -18.70 -0.81
C GLU A 166 18.96 -19.74 -1.78
N HIS A 167 19.79 -20.14 -2.77
CA HIS A 167 19.47 -21.20 -3.73
C HIS A 167 18.14 -21.04 -4.47
N CYS A 168 17.80 -19.80 -4.85
CA CYS A 168 16.54 -19.44 -5.51
C CYS A 168 16.75 -18.94 -6.94
N ILE A 169 15.67 -18.97 -7.74
CA ILE A 169 15.62 -18.36 -9.07
C ILE A 169 14.66 -17.19 -9.02
N ILE A 170 15.17 -15.98 -9.29
CA ILE A 170 14.37 -14.75 -9.26
C ILE A 170 14.39 -14.08 -10.64
N ASN A 171 13.23 -13.97 -11.27
CA ASN A 171 13.08 -13.28 -12.55
C ASN A 171 12.27 -11.99 -12.38
N ALA A 172 12.96 -10.86 -12.37
CA ALA A 172 12.36 -9.52 -12.27
C ALA A 172 12.17 -8.84 -13.65
N SER A 173 12.21 -9.60 -14.76
CA SER A 173 12.08 -9.02 -16.11
C SER A 173 10.67 -8.51 -16.41
N THR A 174 9.64 -9.11 -15.82
CA THR A 174 8.23 -8.74 -16.00
C THR A 174 7.72 -7.70 -14.99
N GLY A 175 8.46 -7.50 -13.91
CA GLY A 175 8.14 -6.52 -12.87
C GLY A 175 9.07 -6.62 -11.67
N PRO A 176 9.04 -5.63 -10.77
CA PRO A 176 9.94 -5.56 -9.62
C PRO A 176 9.70 -6.71 -8.63
N VAL A 177 10.77 -7.06 -7.91
CA VAL A 177 10.72 -7.99 -6.78
C VAL A 177 11.24 -7.27 -5.54
N TYR A 178 10.43 -7.21 -4.49
CA TYR A 178 10.78 -6.61 -3.22
C TYR A 178 10.76 -7.66 -2.12
N ILE A 179 11.86 -7.80 -1.39
CA ILE A 179 11.99 -8.70 -0.25
C ILE A 179 12.18 -7.84 1.00
N GLY A 180 11.21 -7.91 1.91
CA GLY A 180 11.13 -7.09 3.12
C GLY A 180 12.20 -7.43 4.15
N LYS A 181 12.31 -6.56 5.15
CA LYS A 181 13.26 -6.67 6.23
C LYS A 181 13.09 -8.01 6.98
N ASP A 182 14.20 -8.68 7.27
CA ASP A 182 14.24 -9.94 8.00
C ASP A 182 13.34 -11.06 7.41
N ALA A 183 12.91 -10.92 6.14
CA ALA A 183 12.14 -11.93 5.43
C ALA A 183 13.02 -13.09 5.00
N GLU A 184 12.42 -14.28 4.81
CA GLU A 184 13.12 -15.48 4.41
C GLU A 184 12.52 -16.08 3.13
N VAL A 185 13.37 -16.33 2.14
CA VAL A 185 13.02 -17.11 0.95
C VAL A 185 13.85 -18.38 1.00
N MET A 186 13.20 -19.49 1.36
CA MET A 186 13.87 -20.79 1.50
C MET A 186 14.28 -21.35 0.13
N GLU A 187 15.10 -22.35 0.16
CA GLU A 187 15.75 -22.96 -1.01
C GLU A 187 14.74 -23.49 -2.05
N GLY A 188 15.14 -23.42 -3.30
CA GLY A 188 14.34 -23.94 -4.42
C GLY A 188 13.16 -23.08 -4.84
N CYS A 189 12.97 -21.91 -4.24
CA CYS A 189 11.90 -21.00 -4.66
C CYS A 189 12.15 -20.44 -6.06
N VAL A 190 11.06 -20.34 -6.85
CA VAL A 190 11.06 -19.75 -8.19
C VAL A 190 10.09 -18.57 -8.21
N ILE A 191 10.63 -17.38 -8.36
CA ILE A 191 9.87 -16.13 -8.26
C ILE A 191 9.91 -15.37 -9.59
N ARG A 192 8.75 -14.99 -10.12
CA ARG A 192 8.62 -14.09 -11.25
C ARG A 192 7.82 -12.86 -10.82
N GLY A 193 8.43 -11.68 -10.92
CA GLY A 193 7.78 -10.41 -10.58
C GLY A 193 6.62 -10.01 -11.50
N PRO A 194 5.82 -9.01 -11.11
CA PRO A 194 6.01 -8.23 -9.89
C PRO A 194 5.63 -9.00 -8.62
N PHE A 195 6.42 -8.88 -7.59
CA PHE A 195 6.25 -9.62 -6.33
C PHE A 195 6.73 -8.82 -5.12
N SER A 196 6.05 -8.95 -3.99
CA SER A 196 6.56 -8.48 -2.70
C SER A 196 6.41 -9.52 -1.60
N LEU A 197 7.45 -9.66 -0.80
CA LEU A 197 7.46 -10.41 0.46
C LEU A 197 7.62 -9.40 1.61
N GLY A 198 6.67 -9.36 2.52
CA GLY A 198 6.62 -8.41 3.63
C GLY A 198 7.69 -8.69 4.70
N GLU A 199 7.83 -7.76 5.63
CA GLU A 199 8.77 -7.90 6.77
C GLU A 199 8.52 -9.22 7.53
N LYS A 200 9.60 -9.96 7.83
CA LYS A 200 9.56 -11.24 8.58
C LYS A 200 8.61 -12.30 7.98
N ALA A 201 8.22 -12.15 6.73
CA ALA A 201 7.45 -13.18 6.04
C ALA A 201 8.38 -14.25 5.47
N CYS A 202 7.83 -15.44 5.28
CA CYS A 202 8.59 -16.61 4.81
C CYS A 202 7.93 -17.24 3.58
N LEU A 203 8.73 -17.46 2.52
CA LEU A 203 8.41 -18.41 1.47
C LEU A 203 9.07 -19.75 1.79
N LYS A 204 8.25 -20.79 1.93
CA LYS A 204 8.71 -22.17 2.18
C LYS A 204 9.43 -22.75 0.96
N MET A 205 10.24 -23.78 1.19
CA MET A 205 11.01 -24.47 0.15
C MET A 205 10.16 -24.79 -1.09
N GLY A 206 10.72 -24.54 -2.27
CA GLY A 206 10.11 -24.89 -3.54
C GLY A 206 8.89 -24.05 -3.95
N THR A 207 8.58 -22.99 -3.23
CA THR A 207 7.46 -22.11 -3.56
C THR A 207 7.60 -21.49 -4.95
N LYS A 208 6.52 -21.51 -5.73
CA LYS A 208 6.44 -20.94 -7.08
C LYS A 208 5.53 -19.73 -7.07
N VAL A 209 6.10 -18.56 -7.38
CA VAL A 209 5.34 -17.31 -7.41
C VAL A 209 5.40 -16.70 -8.81
N TYR A 210 4.24 -16.31 -9.35
CA TYR A 210 4.16 -15.58 -10.60
C TYR A 210 2.89 -14.71 -10.69
N GLY A 211 2.95 -13.72 -11.60
CA GLY A 211 1.96 -12.65 -11.63
C GLY A 211 2.08 -11.70 -10.43
N ALA A 212 1.25 -10.69 -10.42
CA ALA A 212 1.28 -9.66 -9.40
C ALA A 212 0.86 -10.19 -8.03
N THR A 213 1.82 -10.61 -7.23
CA THR A 213 1.57 -11.26 -5.93
C THR A 213 2.20 -10.49 -4.77
N THR A 214 1.42 -10.29 -3.74
CA THR A 214 1.84 -9.69 -2.47
C THR A 214 1.68 -10.69 -1.33
N VAL A 215 2.74 -10.89 -0.56
CA VAL A 215 2.72 -11.60 0.72
C VAL A 215 2.99 -10.58 1.81
N GLY A 216 1.99 -10.33 2.64
CA GLY A 216 2.06 -9.35 3.72
C GLY A 216 3.03 -9.76 4.85
N PRO A 217 3.34 -8.83 5.76
CA PRO A 217 4.32 -9.07 6.83
C PRO A 217 3.93 -10.26 7.73
N GLN A 218 4.94 -10.95 8.25
CA GLN A 218 4.82 -12.08 9.16
C GLN A 218 3.93 -13.24 8.64
N SER A 219 3.78 -13.35 7.33
CA SER A 219 3.03 -14.43 6.69
C SER A 219 3.96 -15.58 6.30
N VAL A 220 3.43 -16.80 6.34
CA VAL A 220 4.14 -18.01 5.90
C VAL A 220 3.42 -18.59 4.70
N VAL A 221 4.13 -18.78 3.59
CA VAL A 221 3.51 -19.17 2.33
C VAL A 221 4.30 -20.27 1.65
N GLY A 222 3.59 -21.30 1.14
CA GLY A 222 4.15 -22.42 0.40
C GLY A 222 3.31 -22.80 -0.81
N GLY A 223 3.88 -23.60 -1.70
CA GLY A 223 3.25 -24.08 -2.91
C GLY A 223 3.20 -23.04 -4.04
N GLU A 224 2.21 -23.18 -4.91
CA GLU A 224 2.02 -22.26 -6.05
C GLU A 224 1.10 -21.10 -5.72
N ILE A 225 1.51 -19.88 -6.11
CA ILE A 225 0.75 -18.65 -5.87
C ILE A 225 0.81 -17.74 -7.09
N LYS A 226 -0.35 -17.26 -7.51
CA LYS A 226 -0.50 -16.39 -8.68
C LYS A 226 -1.52 -15.29 -8.43
N ASN A 227 -1.17 -14.05 -8.83
CA ASN A 227 -2.10 -12.90 -8.80
C ASN A 227 -2.87 -12.75 -7.49
N SER A 228 -2.18 -12.88 -6.36
CA SER A 228 -2.79 -12.95 -5.04
C SER A 228 -2.28 -11.87 -4.11
N VAL A 229 -3.13 -11.44 -3.20
CA VAL A 229 -2.74 -10.55 -2.09
C VAL A 229 -3.07 -11.25 -0.78
N LEU A 230 -2.03 -11.69 -0.08
CA LEU A 230 -2.15 -12.20 1.29
C LEU A 230 -1.85 -11.04 2.24
N PHE A 231 -2.80 -10.75 3.11
CA PHE A 231 -2.59 -9.74 4.15
C PHE A 231 -1.60 -10.24 5.20
N GLY A 232 -1.10 -9.33 6.03
CA GLY A 232 -0.16 -9.73 7.08
C GLY A 232 -0.73 -10.77 8.05
N TYR A 233 0.17 -11.57 8.65
CA TYR A 233 -0.14 -12.63 9.60
C TYR A 233 -0.98 -13.77 9.00
N SER A 234 -0.82 -14.02 7.71
CA SER A 234 -1.52 -15.09 6.98
C SER A 234 -0.66 -16.34 6.87
N ASN A 235 -1.31 -17.50 6.84
CA ASN A 235 -0.63 -18.78 6.66
C ASN A 235 -1.27 -19.57 5.50
N LYS A 236 -0.49 -19.82 4.45
CA LYS A 236 -0.78 -20.77 3.36
C LYS A 236 0.40 -21.73 3.23
N ALA A 237 0.49 -22.70 4.10
CA ALA A 237 1.70 -23.48 4.31
C ALA A 237 1.96 -24.62 3.31
N HIS A 238 0.98 -25.05 2.54
CA HIS A 238 1.05 -26.25 1.70
C HIS A 238 0.73 -25.99 0.22
N GLU A 239 1.12 -26.93 -0.67
CA GLU A 239 0.61 -27.01 -2.03
C GLU A 239 -0.88 -27.42 -1.98
N GLY A 240 -1.69 -26.84 -2.87
CA GLY A 240 -3.14 -27.05 -2.87
C GLY A 240 -3.90 -26.06 -1.99
N TYR A 241 -5.11 -26.43 -1.69
CA TYR A 241 -6.08 -25.59 -0.98
C TYR A 241 -5.85 -25.54 0.52
#